data_5af2826f75e22b163c52166042b7cb11
#
_entry.id   5af2826f75e22b163c52166042b7cb11
#
_cell.length_a   1.000
_cell.length_b   1.000
_cell.length_c   1.000
_cell.angle_alpha   90.00
_cell.angle_beta   90.00
_cell.angle_gamma   90.00
#
_symmetry.space_group_name_H-M   'P 1'
#
loop_
_entity.id
_entity.type
_entity.pdbx_description
1 polymer ?
#
loop_
_entity_poly.entity_id
_entity_poly.type
_entity_poly.pdbx_seq_one_letter_code
_entity_poly.pdbx_strand_id
1 'polypeptide(L)'
;HGRRWPLIVNTNMGRSDSVLDLASCDSVRDLLRTATALLDHAGTPDAAVDARRLVAHALMIDREQMLREPNLKPDPAAINRLSELLARRVAHEPVARIIGARDFYGLSLALGPTTLDPRPDTETVVTIARHLAERIERAESEPLRILDLGTGSGAIALALLSALPDAEAVAVDI
;
A
#
# COMPACT_ATOMS: atom_id res chain seq x y z
N HIS A 1 -1.69 -29.60 10.48
CA HIS A 1 -3.15 -29.67 10.29
C HIS A 1 -3.61 -28.32 9.71
N GLY A 2 -3.68 -28.27 8.37
CA GLY A 2 -4.13 -27.11 7.63
C GLY A 2 -5.63 -26.93 7.75
N ARG A 3 -6.07 -25.85 8.40
CA ARG A 3 -7.48 -25.43 8.32
C ARG A 3 -7.68 -24.72 7.00
N ARG A 4 -8.31 -25.39 6.04
CA ARG A 4 -8.95 -24.74 4.89
C ARG A 4 -10.12 -23.92 5.45
N TRP A 5 -10.04 -22.61 5.31
CA TRP A 5 -11.19 -21.71 5.47
C TRP A 5 -11.85 -21.58 4.10
N PRO A 6 -13.05 -22.10 3.91
CA PRO A 6 -13.84 -21.68 2.76
C PRO A 6 -14.35 -20.26 3.09
N LEU A 7 -13.89 -19.26 2.38
CA LEU A 7 -14.57 -17.97 2.30
C LEU A 7 -15.89 -18.16 1.54
N ILE A 8 -16.84 -18.85 2.18
CA ILE A 8 -18.24 -18.79 1.80
C ILE A 8 -18.80 -17.58 2.53
N VAL A 9 -18.84 -16.45 1.84
CA VAL A 9 -19.70 -15.35 2.27
C VAL A 9 -21.11 -15.77 1.95
N ASN A 10 -21.79 -16.37 2.95
CA ASN A 10 -23.19 -16.75 2.86
C ASN A 10 -24.01 -15.46 3.03
N THR A 11 -24.38 -14.81 1.94
CA THR A 11 -25.36 -13.73 1.90
C THR A 11 -26.67 -14.26 1.34
N ASN A 12 -27.60 -14.50 2.24
CA ASN A 12 -28.99 -14.75 1.94
C ASN A 12 -29.61 -13.44 1.40
N MET A 13 -29.64 -13.24 0.08
CA MET A 13 -30.63 -12.42 -0.63
C MET A 13 -30.51 -12.61 -2.16
N GLY A 14 -31.61 -13.03 -2.77
CA GLY A 14 -31.71 -13.48 -4.15
C GLY A 14 -31.35 -12.43 -5.21
N ARG A 15 -30.56 -12.88 -6.11
CA ARG A 15 -30.47 -12.77 -7.56
C ARG A 15 -29.05 -13.09 -8.01
N SER A 16 -28.93 -14.19 -8.76
CA SER A 16 -27.76 -14.53 -9.60
C SER A 16 -26.40 -14.43 -8.88
N ASP A 17 -26.16 -15.30 -7.92
CA ASP A 17 -24.86 -15.49 -7.26
C ASP A 17 -23.89 -16.16 -8.24
N SER A 18 -23.13 -15.34 -8.97
CA SER A 18 -21.83 -15.78 -9.43
C SER A 18 -20.95 -15.82 -8.16
N VAL A 19 -20.67 -17.00 -7.67
CA VAL A 19 -19.72 -17.23 -6.56
C VAL A 19 -18.42 -16.50 -6.92
N LEU A 20 -18.04 -15.50 -6.11
CA LEU A 20 -16.80 -14.76 -6.28
C LEU A 20 -15.65 -15.71 -5.84
N ASP A 21 -15.22 -16.58 -6.76
CA ASP A 21 -14.20 -17.59 -6.53
C ASP A 21 -12.87 -17.17 -7.16
N LEU A 22 -11.91 -16.83 -6.31
CA LEU A 22 -10.54 -16.50 -6.74
C LEU A 22 -9.85 -17.67 -7.43
N ALA A 23 -10.20 -18.91 -7.08
CA ALA A 23 -9.57 -20.09 -7.66
C ALA A 23 -9.96 -20.32 -9.13
N SER A 24 -11.06 -19.74 -9.58
CA SER A 24 -11.50 -19.80 -10.98
C SER A 24 -10.90 -18.69 -11.86
N CYS A 25 -10.09 -17.79 -11.29
CA CYS A 25 -9.49 -16.69 -12.04
C CYS A 25 -8.27 -17.19 -12.86
N ASP A 26 -8.35 -17.02 -14.17
CA ASP A 26 -7.29 -17.44 -15.11
C ASP A 26 -6.34 -16.29 -15.51
N SER A 27 -6.60 -15.08 -15.04
CA SER A 27 -5.81 -13.90 -15.39
C SER A 27 -5.72 -12.87 -14.26
N VAL A 28 -4.70 -11.99 -14.32
CA VAL A 28 -4.57 -10.82 -13.44
C VAL A 28 -5.81 -9.94 -13.53
N ARG A 29 -6.37 -9.77 -14.72
CA ARG A 29 -7.62 -9.01 -14.94
C ARG A 29 -8.79 -9.61 -14.16
N ASP A 30 -8.93 -10.93 -14.18
CA ASP A 30 -10.00 -11.63 -13.46
C ASP A 30 -9.82 -11.51 -11.95
N LEU A 31 -8.57 -11.67 -11.46
CA LEU A 31 -8.26 -11.46 -10.05
C LEU A 31 -8.61 -10.04 -9.58
N LEU A 32 -8.26 -9.02 -10.37
CA LEU A 32 -8.58 -7.62 -10.05
C LEU A 32 -10.09 -7.39 -9.98
N ARG A 33 -10.84 -7.91 -10.95
CA ARG A 33 -12.30 -7.79 -10.99
C ARG A 33 -12.94 -8.47 -9.78
N THR A 34 -12.53 -9.72 -9.50
CA THR A 34 -13.07 -10.52 -8.40
C THR A 34 -12.71 -9.93 -7.04
N ALA A 35 -11.46 -9.52 -6.84
CA ALA A 35 -11.00 -8.88 -5.61
C ALA A 35 -11.72 -7.54 -5.37
N THR A 36 -11.90 -6.72 -6.41
CA THR A 36 -12.65 -5.46 -6.31
C THR A 36 -14.09 -5.72 -5.89
N ALA A 37 -14.78 -6.66 -6.53
CA ALA A 37 -16.15 -7.00 -6.21
C ALA A 37 -16.30 -7.54 -4.77
N LEU A 38 -15.35 -8.35 -4.30
CA LEU A 38 -15.30 -8.84 -2.92
C LEU A 38 -15.21 -7.71 -1.91
N LEU A 39 -14.28 -6.76 -2.13
CA LEU A 39 -14.07 -5.63 -1.22
C LEU A 39 -15.24 -4.63 -1.25
N ASP A 40 -15.80 -4.39 -2.43
CA ASP A 40 -16.96 -3.52 -2.60
C ASP A 40 -18.19 -4.09 -1.87
N HIS A 41 -18.43 -5.38 -2.02
CA HIS A 41 -19.50 -6.09 -1.32
C HIS A 41 -19.32 -6.05 0.21
N ALA A 42 -18.09 -6.07 0.68
CA ALA A 42 -17.75 -5.92 2.11
C ALA A 42 -17.85 -4.46 2.60
N GLY A 43 -18.24 -3.51 1.75
CA GLY A 43 -18.36 -2.09 2.10
C GLY A 43 -17.01 -1.40 2.30
N THR A 44 -15.94 -1.90 1.67
CA THR A 44 -14.62 -1.29 1.76
C THR A 44 -14.57 0.01 0.94
N PRO A 45 -14.25 1.16 1.55
CA PRO A 45 -13.97 2.36 0.78
C PRO A 45 -12.80 2.12 -0.19
N ASP A 46 -12.86 2.70 -1.39
CA ASP A 46 -11.80 2.59 -2.41
C ASP A 46 -11.44 1.15 -2.81
N ALA A 47 -12.43 0.24 -2.83
CA ALA A 47 -12.27 -1.19 -3.10
C ALA A 47 -11.36 -1.49 -4.31
N ALA A 48 -11.48 -0.74 -5.41
CA ALA A 48 -10.68 -0.93 -6.61
C ALA A 48 -9.20 -0.58 -6.42
N VAL A 49 -8.90 0.43 -5.59
CA VAL A 49 -7.52 0.82 -5.25
C VAL A 49 -6.90 -0.23 -4.35
N ASP A 50 -7.62 -0.65 -3.33
CA ASP A 50 -7.17 -1.67 -2.39
C ASP A 50 -6.95 -3.01 -3.08
N ALA A 51 -7.89 -3.47 -3.91
CA ALA A 51 -7.77 -4.69 -4.70
C ALA A 51 -6.49 -4.68 -5.58
N ARG A 52 -6.22 -3.56 -6.26
CA ARG A 52 -5.04 -3.43 -7.11
C ARG A 52 -3.74 -3.58 -6.31
N ARG A 53 -3.66 -2.94 -5.15
CA ARG A 53 -2.48 -3.02 -4.28
C ARG A 53 -2.28 -4.43 -3.72
N LEU A 54 -3.35 -5.08 -3.28
CA LEU A 54 -3.29 -6.44 -2.73
C LEU A 54 -2.96 -7.48 -3.81
N VAL A 55 -3.52 -7.37 -5.03
CA VAL A 55 -3.19 -8.24 -6.16
C VAL A 55 -1.73 -8.07 -6.57
N ALA A 56 -1.24 -6.82 -6.72
CA ALA A 56 0.15 -6.55 -7.04
C ALA A 56 1.10 -7.21 -6.01
N HIS A 57 0.80 -7.03 -4.73
CA HIS A 57 1.60 -7.60 -3.63
C HIS A 57 1.55 -9.13 -3.63
N ALA A 58 0.38 -9.74 -3.82
CA ALA A 58 0.22 -11.19 -3.82
C ALA A 58 0.98 -11.86 -4.98
N LEU A 59 1.00 -11.23 -6.16
CA LEU A 59 1.68 -11.70 -7.34
C LEU A 59 3.15 -11.29 -7.39
N MET A 60 3.60 -10.39 -6.51
CA MET A 60 4.95 -9.81 -6.53
C MET A 60 5.27 -9.10 -7.86
N ILE A 61 4.29 -8.40 -8.44
CA ILE A 61 4.42 -7.61 -9.66
C ILE A 61 4.17 -6.14 -9.38
N ASP A 62 4.77 -5.28 -10.17
CA ASP A 62 4.53 -3.85 -10.09
C ASP A 62 3.28 -3.41 -10.89
N ARG A 63 2.92 -2.13 -10.75
CA ARG A 63 1.77 -1.56 -11.45
C ARG A 63 1.96 -1.59 -12.98
N GLU A 64 3.17 -1.41 -13.45
CA GLU A 64 3.48 -1.36 -14.87
C GLU A 64 3.35 -2.75 -15.49
N GLN A 65 3.88 -3.77 -14.84
CA GLN A 65 3.73 -5.16 -15.26
C GLN A 65 2.27 -5.60 -15.26
N MET A 66 1.50 -5.21 -14.25
CA MET A 66 0.06 -5.51 -14.20
C MET A 66 -0.71 -4.92 -15.40
N LEU A 67 -0.30 -3.73 -15.87
CA LEU A 67 -0.90 -3.08 -17.04
C LEU A 67 -0.44 -3.72 -18.36
N ARG A 68 0.83 -4.12 -18.45
CA ARG A 68 1.40 -4.76 -19.65
C ARG A 68 0.91 -6.19 -19.85
N GLU A 69 0.70 -6.92 -18.76
CA GLU A 69 0.41 -8.34 -18.77
C GLU A 69 -0.93 -8.69 -18.09
N PRO A 70 -2.05 -8.08 -18.49
CA PRO A 70 -3.35 -8.27 -17.82
C PRO A 70 -3.87 -9.71 -17.94
N ASN A 71 -3.36 -10.48 -18.90
CA ASN A 71 -3.72 -11.88 -19.15
C ASN A 71 -2.70 -12.87 -18.53
N LEU A 72 -1.72 -12.37 -17.76
CA LEU A 72 -0.79 -13.23 -17.02
C LEU A 72 -1.58 -14.21 -16.14
N LYS A 73 -1.29 -15.49 -16.26
CA LYS A 73 -1.92 -16.53 -15.44
C LYS A 73 -1.30 -16.53 -14.04
N PRO A 74 -2.11 -16.34 -12.99
CA PRO A 74 -1.58 -16.35 -11.63
C PRO A 74 -1.20 -17.77 -11.21
N ASP A 75 -0.16 -17.88 -10.41
CA ASP A 75 0.22 -19.12 -9.78
C ASP A 75 -0.72 -19.43 -8.59
N PRO A 76 -1.02 -20.72 -8.30
CA PRO A 76 -1.90 -21.09 -7.20
C PRO A 76 -1.44 -20.58 -5.83
N ALA A 77 -0.13 -20.45 -5.60
CA ALA A 77 0.38 -19.89 -4.35
C ALA A 77 0.09 -18.39 -4.23
N ALA A 78 0.13 -17.65 -5.35
CA ALA A 78 -0.27 -16.24 -5.37
C ALA A 78 -1.76 -16.06 -5.10
N ILE A 79 -2.62 -16.95 -5.62
CA ILE A 79 -4.06 -16.94 -5.33
C ILE A 79 -4.32 -17.18 -3.84
N ASN A 80 -3.62 -18.12 -3.22
CA ASN A 80 -3.75 -18.38 -1.78
C ASN A 80 -3.29 -17.16 -0.95
N ARG A 81 -2.14 -16.57 -1.28
CA ARG A 81 -1.68 -15.32 -0.65
C ARG A 81 -2.74 -14.22 -0.76
N LEU A 82 -3.28 -13.99 -1.97
CA LEU A 82 -4.31 -12.98 -2.19
C LEU A 82 -5.54 -13.22 -1.33
N SER A 83 -5.99 -14.46 -1.21
CA SER A 83 -7.13 -14.82 -0.36
C SER A 83 -6.92 -14.42 1.10
N GLU A 84 -5.72 -14.67 1.65
CA GLU A 84 -5.37 -14.28 3.02
C GLU A 84 -5.34 -12.76 3.19
N LEU A 85 -4.76 -12.03 2.22
CA LEU A 85 -4.69 -10.57 2.25
C LEU A 85 -6.09 -9.93 2.17
N LEU A 86 -6.96 -10.45 1.30
CA LEU A 86 -8.34 -10.00 1.17
C LEU A 86 -9.15 -10.25 2.45
N ALA A 87 -8.96 -11.41 3.09
CA ALA A 87 -9.62 -11.71 4.37
C ALA A 87 -9.25 -10.71 5.47
N ARG A 88 -7.97 -10.33 5.56
CA ARG A 88 -7.49 -9.28 6.48
C ARG A 88 -8.13 -7.93 6.14
N ARG A 89 -8.24 -7.58 4.86
CA ARG A 89 -8.83 -6.30 4.43
C ARG A 89 -10.32 -6.24 4.72
N VAL A 90 -11.06 -7.32 4.48
CA VAL A 90 -12.49 -7.45 4.86
C VAL A 90 -12.68 -7.32 6.37
N ALA A 91 -11.71 -7.77 7.18
CA ALA A 91 -11.67 -7.52 8.62
C ALA A 91 -11.24 -6.08 8.98
N HIS A 92 -11.28 -5.14 8.02
CA HIS A 92 -10.96 -3.71 8.16
C HIS A 92 -9.50 -3.38 8.48
N GLU A 93 -8.56 -4.34 8.29
CA GLU A 93 -7.15 -4.03 8.43
C GLU A 93 -6.68 -3.11 7.29
N PRO A 94 -5.95 -2.00 7.59
CA PRO A 94 -5.45 -1.10 6.56
C PRO A 94 -4.50 -1.79 5.58
N VAL A 95 -4.62 -1.50 4.28
CA VAL A 95 -3.78 -2.12 3.22
C VAL A 95 -2.29 -1.95 3.48
N ALA A 96 -1.86 -0.77 3.95
CA ALA A 96 -0.46 -0.52 4.26
C ALA A 96 0.08 -1.46 5.37
N ARG A 97 -0.75 -1.82 6.34
CA ARG A 97 -0.41 -2.80 7.38
C ARG A 97 -0.41 -4.23 6.86
N ILE A 98 -1.36 -4.55 5.98
CA ILE A 98 -1.44 -5.86 5.33
C ILE A 98 -0.19 -6.14 4.50
N ILE A 99 0.25 -5.15 3.73
CA ILE A 99 1.44 -5.22 2.87
C ILE A 99 2.73 -5.03 3.68
N GLY A 100 2.67 -4.32 4.81
CA GLY A 100 3.85 -3.95 5.61
C GLY A 100 4.67 -2.82 4.99
N ALA A 101 4.10 -2.10 4.03
CA ALA A 101 4.74 -0.99 3.35
C ALA A 101 3.75 0.10 2.95
N ARG A 102 4.25 1.34 2.86
CA ARG A 102 3.50 2.52 2.42
C ARG A 102 4.33 3.32 1.43
N ASP A 103 3.73 3.66 0.31
CA ASP A 103 4.32 4.63 -0.61
C ASP A 103 4.08 6.05 -0.08
N PHE A 104 5.14 6.82 0.01
CA PHE A 104 5.13 8.20 0.49
C PHE A 104 6.20 9.00 -0.22
N TYR A 105 5.81 10.05 -0.91
CA TYR A 105 6.69 10.96 -1.67
C TYR A 105 7.68 10.25 -2.61
N GLY A 106 7.22 9.19 -3.29
CA GLY A 106 8.04 8.37 -4.19
C GLY A 106 8.93 7.34 -3.51
N LEU A 107 8.90 7.25 -2.17
CA LEU A 107 9.61 6.23 -1.39
C LEU A 107 8.64 5.12 -0.97
N SER A 108 9.13 3.89 -0.89
CA SER A 108 8.40 2.79 -0.26
C SER A 108 8.93 2.59 1.15
N LEU A 109 8.13 2.97 2.14
CA LEU A 109 8.48 2.94 3.56
C LEU A 109 7.98 1.65 4.19
N ALA A 110 8.84 0.92 4.89
CA ALA A 110 8.44 -0.22 5.69
C ALA A 110 7.64 0.24 6.92
N LEU A 111 6.50 -0.42 7.18
CA LEU A 111 5.65 -0.12 8.33
C LEU A 111 5.69 -1.26 9.34
N GLY A 112 6.12 -0.96 10.55
CA GLY A 112 5.97 -1.85 11.69
C GLY A 112 4.54 -1.89 12.25
N PRO A 113 4.23 -2.86 13.13
CA PRO A 113 2.88 -3.02 13.70
C PRO A 113 2.41 -1.81 14.52
N THR A 114 3.34 -1.09 15.13
CA THR A 114 3.09 0.07 15.99
C THR A 114 3.31 1.41 15.30
N THR A 115 3.93 1.41 14.11
CA THR A 115 4.25 2.63 13.38
C THR A 115 2.97 3.27 12.80
N LEU A 116 2.82 4.58 12.96
CA LEU A 116 1.72 5.33 12.34
C LEU A 116 1.90 5.36 10.83
N ASP A 117 0.83 5.00 10.10
CA ASP A 117 0.80 5.09 8.63
C ASP A 117 0.81 6.58 8.20
N PRO A 118 1.83 7.04 7.47
CA PRO A 118 1.90 8.43 7.03
C PRO A 118 0.72 8.78 6.12
N ARG A 119 0.06 9.91 6.42
CA ARG A 119 -1.10 10.39 5.66
C ARG A 119 -0.66 11.03 4.35
N PRO A 120 -1.44 10.88 3.25
CA PRO A 120 -1.13 11.53 1.97
C PRO A 120 -0.95 13.04 2.08
N ASP A 121 -1.77 13.71 2.91
CA ASP A 121 -1.71 15.15 3.12
C ASP A 121 -0.34 15.62 3.68
N THR A 122 0.38 14.72 4.35
CA THR A 122 1.72 14.99 4.88
C THR A 122 2.75 15.21 3.76
N GLU A 123 2.52 14.72 2.54
CA GLU A 123 3.37 15.00 1.39
C GLU A 123 3.42 16.50 1.03
N THR A 124 2.35 17.25 1.37
CA THR A 124 2.33 18.70 1.23
C THR A 124 3.37 19.37 2.12
N VAL A 125 3.56 18.85 3.35
CA VAL A 125 4.60 19.36 4.27
C VAL A 125 5.98 19.20 3.66
N VAL A 126 6.28 18.02 3.08
CA VAL A 126 7.57 17.78 2.40
C VAL A 126 7.77 18.75 1.24
N THR A 127 6.72 18.94 0.43
CA THR A 127 6.78 19.88 -0.72
C THR A 127 7.06 21.29 -0.27
N ILE A 128 6.37 21.79 0.75
CA ILE A 128 6.58 23.14 1.29
C ILE A 128 7.98 23.26 1.90
N ALA A 129 8.40 22.29 2.71
CA ALA A 129 9.72 22.31 3.35
C ALA A 129 10.85 22.33 2.30
N ARG A 130 10.72 21.57 1.22
CA ARG A 130 11.68 21.59 0.11
C ARG A 130 11.78 22.98 -0.53
N HIS A 131 10.65 23.61 -0.86
CA HIS A 131 10.66 24.98 -1.42
C HIS A 131 11.23 26.02 -0.46
N LEU A 132 11.02 25.86 0.84
CA LEU A 132 11.63 26.76 1.83
C LEU A 132 13.13 26.52 1.93
N ALA A 133 13.58 25.27 1.88
CA ALA A 133 14.99 24.91 1.90
C ALA A 133 15.80 25.57 0.78
N GLU A 134 15.22 25.69 -0.42
CA GLU A 134 15.81 26.36 -1.57
C GLU A 134 16.05 27.88 -1.36
N ARG A 135 15.39 28.48 -0.37
CA ARG A 135 15.45 29.91 -0.05
C ARG A 135 16.34 30.23 1.15
N ILE A 136 16.85 29.21 1.84
CA ILE A 136 17.73 29.39 2.99
C ILE A 136 19.11 29.74 2.45
N GLU A 137 19.56 30.97 2.72
CA GLU A 137 20.93 31.39 2.44
C GLU A 137 21.90 30.64 3.36
N ARG A 138 22.84 29.91 2.77
CA ARG A 138 23.87 29.14 3.47
C ARG A 138 25.13 29.10 2.63
N ALA A 139 26.28 28.93 3.28
CA ALA A 139 27.51 28.68 2.55
C ALA A 139 27.43 27.35 1.78
N GLU A 140 28.00 27.25 0.59
CA GLU A 140 27.98 26.03 -0.22
C GLU A 140 28.59 24.81 0.50
N SER A 141 29.48 25.04 1.46
CA SER A 141 30.12 23.99 2.26
C SER A 141 29.31 23.54 3.48
N GLU A 142 28.20 24.20 3.79
CA GLU A 142 27.40 23.87 4.97
C GLU A 142 26.16 23.03 4.57
N PRO A 143 25.98 21.80 5.11
CA PRO A 143 24.80 21.01 4.86
C PRO A 143 23.56 21.68 5.43
N LEU A 144 22.42 21.53 4.76
CA LEU A 144 21.13 21.89 5.32
C LEU A 144 20.80 20.93 6.45
N ARG A 145 20.53 21.46 7.66
CA ARG A 145 20.20 20.64 8.82
C ARG A 145 18.68 20.62 9.04
N ILE A 146 18.14 19.43 9.12
CA ILE A 146 16.71 19.15 9.32
C ILE A 146 16.54 18.49 10.69
N LEU A 147 15.55 18.96 11.45
CA LEU A 147 15.10 18.31 12.68
C LEU A 147 13.64 17.89 12.52
N ASP A 148 13.39 16.59 12.61
CA ASP A 148 12.06 15.97 12.55
C ASP A 148 11.66 15.47 13.94
N LEU A 149 10.72 16.15 14.58
CA LEU A 149 10.23 15.84 15.92
C LEU A 149 8.92 15.06 15.82
N GLY A 150 8.84 13.89 16.45
CA GLY A 150 7.71 12.98 16.31
C GLY A 150 7.73 12.29 14.94
N THR A 151 8.90 11.81 14.54
CA THR A 151 9.17 11.32 13.19
C THR A 151 8.35 10.10 12.77
N GLY A 152 7.85 9.30 13.72
CA GLY A 152 7.05 8.11 13.45
C GLY A 152 7.77 7.10 12.55
N SER A 153 7.30 6.98 11.30
CA SER A 153 7.95 6.12 10.29
C SER A 153 9.22 6.72 9.67
N GLY A 154 9.60 7.93 10.05
CA GLY A 154 10.67 8.68 9.38
C GLY A 154 10.27 9.27 8.03
N ALA A 155 9.00 9.25 7.68
CA ALA A 155 8.50 9.58 6.35
C ALA A 155 8.94 10.97 5.87
N ILE A 156 8.79 12.00 6.71
CA ILE A 156 9.15 13.39 6.35
C ILE A 156 10.66 13.51 6.19
N ALA A 157 11.43 13.05 7.19
CA ALA A 157 12.89 13.13 7.17
C ALA A 157 13.47 12.40 5.95
N LEU A 158 13.03 11.17 5.68
CA LEU A 158 13.51 10.37 4.55
C LEU A 158 13.13 10.99 3.20
N ALA A 159 11.92 11.53 3.07
CA ALA A 159 11.48 12.20 1.85
C ALA A 159 12.27 13.48 1.58
N LEU A 160 12.56 14.26 2.62
CA LEU A 160 13.40 15.47 2.50
C LEU A 160 14.84 15.12 2.14
N LEU A 161 15.44 14.11 2.78
CA LEU A 161 16.80 13.66 2.44
C LEU A 161 16.89 13.11 1.00
N SER A 162 15.86 12.43 0.52
CA SER A 162 15.79 11.96 -0.87
C SER A 162 15.72 13.12 -1.87
N ALA A 163 15.03 14.21 -1.50
CA ALA A 163 14.85 15.39 -2.35
C ALA A 163 15.99 16.41 -2.23
N LEU A 164 16.77 16.38 -1.16
CA LEU A 164 17.84 17.33 -0.81
C LEU A 164 19.12 16.55 -0.47
N PRO A 165 19.91 16.11 -1.48
CA PRO A 165 21.03 15.20 -1.26
C PRO A 165 22.13 15.73 -0.33
N ASP A 166 22.27 17.07 -0.22
CA ASP A 166 23.27 17.72 0.63
C ASP A 166 22.74 18.05 2.03
N ALA A 167 21.57 17.53 2.40
CA ALA A 167 20.99 17.75 3.71
C ALA A 167 21.38 16.68 4.71
N GLU A 168 21.42 17.05 5.98
CA GLU A 168 21.52 16.15 7.13
C GLU A 168 20.23 16.23 7.94
N ALA A 169 19.74 15.10 8.45
CA ALA A 169 18.55 15.08 9.28
C ALA A 169 18.79 14.38 10.61
N VAL A 170 18.20 14.93 11.66
CA VAL A 170 18.03 14.28 12.96
C VAL A 170 16.53 14.05 13.14
N ALA A 171 16.14 12.78 13.32
CA ALA A 171 14.77 12.37 13.54
C ALA A 171 14.62 11.82 14.97
N VAL A 172 13.62 12.31 15.70
CA VAL A 172 13.37 11.98 17.11
C VAL A 172 11.92 11.56 17.29
N ASP A 173 11.73 10.48 18.06
CA ASP A 173 10.42 9.99 18.51
C ASP A 173 10.45 9.56 19.97
N ILE A 174 9.28 9.30 20.56
CA ILE A 174 9.11 8.87 21.96
C ILE A 174 8.63 7.42 22.03
#